data_572df58274031e50471fedc6b6a9dd11
#
_entry.id   572df58274031e50471fedc6b6a9dd11
#
_cell.length_a   1.000
_cell.length_b   1.000
_cell.length_c   1.000
_cell.angle_alpha   90.00
_cell.angle_beta   90.00
_cell.angle_gamma   90.00
#
_symmetry.space_group_name_H-M   'P 1'
#
loop_
_entity.id
_entity.type
_entity.pdbx_description
1 polymer ?
#
loop_
_entity_poly.entity_id
_entity_poly.type
_entity_poly.pdbx_seq_one_letter_code
_entity_poly.pdbx_strand_id
1 'polypeptide(L)'
;REREAKFSKMTSAHNTNVVPSSSRPYDVIVFGATGFTGRLAATYLSRRYSGTAVKYALSGRDAEKTKRVAEETNHHLYRHQSQQRCDVGKDQKTPHLPDVFVATTPEQMREVTAKAKVVLSFAGPFAKFGYDLTEACVATKTHYLDITGEPHFVRECVEKLHEKAKASRTCVVNCVGYDSIPWDLGSWAVAQSFKTDGLVCERAEAHKGKSKLGVSGGTIASAAGVIADNSMAELKKMGDPFYFVPELCRDGKRPLKKEIKEKWRLQSGPEFDQATQKFTKPSIMAGINSKVVARSYSLVRDEEKENACFAEDFSYGESDFCEDESKAIWGARGIKTFGYLFAIPPTRWLVRKTMLPAQGQGPSKDILENGYSNVYVVGHGRDKNDPSRKVEPRVAHFEFKDADPGYKGTAALAVEAALCLSLSDKAPGLRMGGCLTPSVALGEILIERLREAPNFSFSVSALKGKELKV
;
A
#
# COMPACT_ATOMS: atom_id res chain seq x y z
N ARG A 1 40.85 -13.27 -14.54
CA ARG A 1 41.39 -13.68 -13.20
C ARG A 1 41.84 -12.47 -12.35
N GLU A 2 42.57 -11.47 -12.88
CA GLU A 2 42.94 -10.26 -12.12
C GLU A 2 41.77 -9.31 -11.85
N ARG A 3 40.76 -9.24 -12.71
CA ARG A 3 39.53 -8.47 -12.47
C ARG A 3 38.62 -9.13 -11.42
N GLU A 4 38.54 -10.42 -11.35
CA GLU A 4 37.80 -11.18 -10.34
C GLU A 4 38.45 -11.08 -8.95
N ALA A 5 39.78 -11.07 -8.88
CA ALA A 5 40.52 -10.88 -7.63
C ALA A 5 40.42 -9.45 -7.07
N LYS A 6 40.23 -8.42 -7.92
CA LYS A 6 39.95 -7.05 -7.48
C LYS A 6 38.53 -6.89 -6.97
N PHE A 7 37.57 -7.59 -7.56
CA PHE A 7 36.16 -7.57 -7.11
C PHE A 7 36.01 -8.30 -5.76
N SER A 8 36.73 -9.41 -5.54
CA SER A 8 36.72 -10.15 -4.27
C SER A 8 37.38 -9.35 -3.12
N LYS A 9 38.38 -8.50 -3.40
CA LYS A 9 39.02 -7.65 -2.37
C LYS A 9 38.17 -6.39 -2.01
N MET A 10 37.29 -5.94 -2.88
CA MET A 10 36.36 -4.82 -2.57
C MET A 10 35.14 -5.25 -1.75
N THR A 11 34.83 -6.54 -1.71
CA THR A 11 33.71 -7.08 -0.92
C THR A 11 34.06 -7.45 0.52
N SER A 12 35.34 -7.42 0.90
CA SER A 12 35.80 -7.84 2.24
C SER A 12 36.04 -6.70 3.24
N ALA A 13 35.74 -5.43 2.89
CA ALA A 13 36.11 -4.27 3.72
C ALA A 13 34.91 -3.37 4.12
N HIS A 14 33.69 -3.92 4.23
CA HIS A 14 32.60 -3.21 4.90
C HIS A 14 31.93 -4.15 5.90
N ASN A 15 32.66 -4.42 6.99
CA ASN A 15 32.05 -4.98 8.18
C ASN A 15 31.26 -3.85 8.87
N THR A 16 30.13 -3.47 8.28
CA THR A 16 29.14 -2.65 8.99
C THR A 16 28.57 -3.55 10.08
N ASN A 17 28.90 -3.26 11.34
CA ASN A 17 28.26 -3.85 12.51
C ASN A 17 26.75 -3.57 12.39
N VAL A 18 25.98 -4.49 11.78
CA VAL A 18 24.54 -4.38 11.66
C VAL A 18 23.95 -4.51 13.07
N VAL A 19 23.48 -3.40 13.60
CA VAL A 19 22.84 -3.33 14.94
C VAL A 19 21.64 -4.28 14.94
N PRO A 20 21.52 -5.20 15.90
CA PRO A 20 20.35 -6.07 16.03
C PRO A 20 19.05 -5.25 16.08
N SER A 21 17.99 -5.73 15.45
CA SER A 21 16.70 -5.04 15.36
C SER A 21 16.14 -4.63 16.73
N SER A 22 16.35 -5.47 17.77
CA SER A 22 15.89 -5.22 19.14
C SER A 22 16.58 -4.06 19.85
N SER A 23 17.78 -3.63 19.38
CA SER A 23 18.56 -2.55 20.02
C SER A 23 18.48 -1.21 19.29
N ARG A 24 17.64 -1.11 18.23
CA ARG A 24 17.51 0.12 17.47
C ARG A 24 16.71 1.19 18.23
N PRO A 25 17.16 2.46 18.20
CA PRO A 25 16.53 3.53 18.98
C PRO A 25 15.10 3.86 18.53
N TYR A 26 14.73 3.60 17.26
CA TYR A 26 13.41 3.95 16.73
C TYR A 26 12.67 2.72 16.23
N ASP A 27 11.37 2.67 16.51
CA ASP A 27 10.46 1.71 15.90
C ASP A 27 10.19 2.07 14.43
N VAL A 28 9.97 3.37 14.15
CA VAL A 28 9.69 3.87 12.81
C VAL A 28 10.44 5.17 12.53
N ILE A 29 11.06 5.29 11.35
CA ILE A 29 11.48 6.58 10.79
C ILE A 29 10.57 6.92 9.60
N VAL A 30 9.88 8.07 9.68
CA VAL A 30 9.07 8.63 8.59
C VAL A 30 9.97 9.38 7.63
N PHE A 31 10.20 8.83 6.45
CA PHE A 31 11.03 9.45 5.41
C PHE A 31 10.17 10.27 4.45
N GLY A 32 10.58 11.51 4.15
CA GLY A 32 9.76 12.45 3.39
C GLY A 32 8.66 13.12 4.23
N ALA A 33 8.91 13.31 5.52
CA ALA A 33 7.97 13.91 6.48
C ALA A 33 7.51 15.34 6.10
N THR A 34 8.25 16.06 5.26
CA THR A 34 7.88 17.40 4.79
C THR A 34 6.85 17.41 3.66
N GLY A 35 6.59 16.25 3.03
CA GLY A 35 5.55 16.07 2.02
C GLY A 35 4.14 16.12 2.63
N PHE A 36 3.13 16.29 1.77
CA PHE A 36 1.73 16.41 2.22
C PHE A 36 1.30 15.20 3.08
N THR A 37 1.42 13.98 2.55
CA THR A 37 1.04 12.75 3.27
C THR A 37 1.99 12.43 4.42
N GLY A 38 3.30 12.73 4.27
CA GLY A 38 4.29 12.55 5.33
C GLY A 38 4.00 13.39 6.58
N ARG A 39 3.52 14.63 6.43
CA ARG A 39 3.04 15.47 7.54
C ARG A 39 1.82 14.89 8.23
N LEU A 40 0.89 14.34 7.46
CA LEU A 40 -0.29 13.67 8.02
C LEU A 40 0.11 12.42 8.83
N ALA A 41 1.08 11.65 8.35
CA ALA A 41 1.63 10.49 9.06
C ALA A 41 2.35 10.89 10.36
N ALA A 42 3.18 11.94 10.33
CA ALA A 42 3.80 12.50 11.52
C ALA A 42 2.75 13.01 12.53
N THR A 43 1.69 13.67 12.05
CA THR A 43 0.57 14.11 12.88
C THR A 43 -0.20 12.93 13.49
N TYR A 44 -0.43 11.87 12.71
CA TYR A 44 -1.11 10.66 13.20
C TYR A 44 -0.29 9.97 14.29
N LEU A 45 1.02 9.78 14.09
CA LEU A 45 1.93 9.23 15.09
C LEU A 45 1.90 10.05 16.38
N SER A 46 2.04 11.37 16.25
CA SER A 46 2.02 12.27 17.39
C SER A 46 0.70 12.20 18.17
N ARG A 47 -0.45 12.21 17.48
CA ARG A 47 -1.76 12.21 18.15
C ARG A 47 -2.12 10.88 18.79
N ARG A 48 -1.81 9.76 18.11
CA ARG A 48 -2.26 8.43 18.55
C ARG A 48 -1.26 7.78 19.50
N TYR A 49 0.04 8.03 19.33
CA TYR A 49 1.11 7.31 20.02
C TYR A 49 1.91 8.17 20.98
N SER A 50 1.55 9.45 21.18
CA SER A 50 2.15 10.26 22.23
C SER A 50 1.89 9.66 23.62
N GLY A 51 2.95 9.59 24.43
CA GLY A 51 2.87 8.99 25.77
C GLY A 51 2.90 7.46 25.77
N THR A 52 2.95 6.80 24.62
CA THR A 52 3.17 5.35 24.52
C THR A 52 4.66 5.00 24.43
N ALA A 53 4.96 3.70 24.38
CA ALA A 53 6.33 3.21 24.21
C ALA A 53 6.86 3.35 22.75
N VAL A 54 6.01 3.77 21.79
CA VAL A 54 6.38 3.90 20.38
C VAL A 54 7.40 5.03 20.20
N LYS A 55 8.56 4.69 19.64
CA LYS A 55 9.65 5.64 19.35
C LYS A 55 9.73 5.89 17.86
N TYR A 56 9.57 7.13 17.43
CA TYR A 56 9.66 7.48 16.04
C TYR A 56 10.54 8.71 15.81
N ALA A 57 11.05 8.83 14.59
CA ALA A 57 11.80 9.99 14.14
C ALA A 57 11.32 10.42 12.75
N LEU A 58 11.66 11.63 12.35
CA LEU A 58 11.31 12.22 11.06
C LEU A 58 12.56 12.38 10.20
N SER A 59 12.45 12.13 8.90
CA SER A 59 13.55 12.32 7.96
C SER A 59 13.09 13.06 6.71
N GLY A 60 14.00 13.86 6.15
CA GLY A 60 13.75 14.63 4.95
C GLY A 60 15.07 15.13 4.33
N ARG A 61 14.97 15.86 3.21
CA ARG A 61 16.13 16.46 2.50
C ARG A 61 16.57 17.80 3.11
N ASP A 62 15.71 18.43 3.86
CA ASP A 62 15.89 19.78 4.42
C ASP A 62 15.66 19.71 5.93
N ALA A 63 16.71 19.95 6.70
CA ALA A 63 16.71 19.86 8.16
C ALA A 63 15.70 20.84 8.78
N GLU A 64 15.70 22.09 8.36
CA GLU A 64 14.87 23.14 8.93
C GLU A 64 13.38 22.89 8.68
N LYS A 65 13.04 22.47 7.44
CA LYS A 65 11.65 22.10 7.13
C LYS A 65 11.19 20.88 7.92
N THR A 66 12.07 19.88 8.08
CA THR A 66 11.73 18.67 8.84
C THR A 66 11.57 18.99 10.33
N LYS A 67 12.42 19.86 10.89
CA LYS A 67 12.32 20.36 12.26
C LYS A 67 10.99 21.11 12.50
N ARG A 68 10.59 21.97 11.56
CA ARG A 68 9.28 22.65 11.65
C ARG A 68 8.12 21.64 11.71
N VAL A 69 8.16 20.57 10.92
CA VAL A 69 7.14 19.52 11.00
C VAL A 69 7.14 18.85 12.38
N ALA A 70 8.31 18.56 12.95
CA ALA A 70 8.41 18.00 14.31
C ALA A 70 7.81 18.97 15.36
N GLU A 71 8.07 20.26 15.24
CA GLU A 71 7.52 21.30 16.11
C GLU A 71 6.00 21.44 15.94
N GLU A 72 5.50 21.50 14.70
CA GLU A 72 4.07 21.60 14.39
C GLU A 72 3.27 20.43 14.97
N THR A 73 3.79 19.20 14.83
CA THR A 73 3.13 18.00 15.38
C THR A 73 3.08 18.01 16.89
N ASN A 74 4.14 18.52 17.54
CA ASN A 74 4.22 18.64 18.99
C ASN A 74 3.36 19.78 19.55
N HIS A 75 3.22 20.88 18.80
CA HIS A 75 2.40 22.04 19.21
C HIS A 75 0.91 21.67 19.36
N HIS A 76 0.40 20.71 18.57
CA HIS A 76 -0.96 20.18 18.73
C HIS A 76 -1.14 19.48 20.09
N LEU A 77 -0.13 18.78 20.58
CA LEU A 77 -0.16 18.13 21.90
C LEU A 77 -0.23 19.15 23.04
N TYR A 78 0.50 20.26 22.93
CA TYR A 78 0.44 21.33 23.93
C TYR A 78 -0.94 22.02 23.99
N ARG A 79 -1.60 22.24 22.85
CA ARG A 79 -2.94 22.84 22.80
C ARG A 79 -4.00 21.95 23.45
N HIS A 80 -3.96 20.65 23.22
CA HIS A 80 -4.89 19.72 23.87
C HIS A 80 -4.63 19.60 25.38
N GLN A 81 -3.39 19.63 25.82
CA GLN A 81 -3.03 19.61 27.25
C GLN A 81 -3.43 20.90 27.97
N SER A 82 -3.32 22.07 27.32
CA SER A 82 -3.74 23.35 27.94
C SER A 82 -5.25 23.46 28.13
N GLN A 83 -6.07 22.80 27.31
CA GLN A 83 -7.52 22.72 27.47
C GLN A 83 -7.97 21.70 28.53
N GLN A 84 -7.17 20.63 28.78
CA GLN A 84 -7.43 19.62 29.82
C GLN A 84 -6.79 19.91 31.18
N ARG A 85 -6.00 20.98 31.29
CA ARG A 85 -5.19 21.30 32.50
C ARG A 85 -5.98 21.83 33.69
N CYS A 86 -7.29 21.72 33.71
CA CYS A 86 -8.02 22.10 34.93
C CYS A 86 -7.98 21.03 36.04
N ASP A 87 -7.60 19.78 35.81
CA ASP A 87 -7.80 18.72 36.83
C ASP A 87 -6.80 17.54 36.91
N VAL A 88 -5.57 17.63 36.39
CA VAL A 88 -4.65 16.46 36.52
C VAL A 88 -3.24 16.86 36.98
N GLY A 89 -2.74 16.09 37.98
CA GLY A 89 -1.52 16.30 38.76
C GLY A 89 -0.21 16.36 37.95
N LYS A 90 0.84 16.82 38.63
CA LYS A 90 2.14 17.33 38.13
C LYS A 90 3.09 16.31 37.45
N ASP A 91 2.68 15.06 37.12
CA ASP A 91 3.60 14.02 36.62
C ASP A 91 3.47 13.66 35.14
N GLN A 92 2.81 14.46 34.31
CA GLN A 92 2.82 14.21 32.86
C GLN A 92 4.14 14.67 32.24
N LYS A 93 4.96 13.69 31.79
CA LYS A 93 6.18 13.93 31.02
C LYS A 93 5.88 14.85 29.84
N THR A 94 6.65 15.92 29.70
CA THR A 94 6.62 16.82 28.53
C THR A 94 6.74 15.98 27.25
N PRO A 95 5.86 16.15 26.25
CA PRO A 95 5.99 15.39 24.99
C PRO A 95 7.36 15.65 24.38
N HIS A 96 8.10 14.59 24.09
CA HIS A 96 9.41 14.70 23.47
C HIS A 96 9.21 14.99 21.96
N LEU A 97 9.92 16.01 21.43
CA LEU A 97 10.01 16.25 19.99
C LEU A 97 10.63 15.02 19.31
N PRO A 98 10.07 14.54 18.19
CA PRO A 98 10.73 13.49 17.43
C PRO A 98 12.06 13.97 16.90
N ASP A 99 13.07 13.10 16.94
CA ASP A 99 14.38 13.38 16.36
C ASP A 99 14.26 13.59 14.84
N VAL A 100 15.16 14.42 14.30
CA VAL A 100 15.16 14.79 12.89
C VAL A 100 16.46 14.34 12.23
N PHE A 101 16.36 13.69 11.09
CA PHE A 101 17.47 13.23 10.29
C PHE A 101 17.42 13.83 8.87
N VAL A 102 18.60 14.07 8.29
CA VAL A 102 18.76 14.42 6.88
C VAL A 102 19.47 13.27 6.18
N ALA A 103 18.93 12.84 5.06
CA ALA A 103 19.55 11.85 4.21
C ALA A 103 19.26 12.13 2.74
N THR A 104 20.30 12.47 2.01
CA THR A 104 20.27 12.83 0.58
C THR A 104 21.22 11.97 -0.26
N THR A 105 22.19 11.30 0.37
CA THR A 105 23.11 10.37 -0.29
C THR A 105 22.87 8.94 0.17
N PRO A 106 23.28 7.92 -0.61
CA PRO A 106 23.15 6.52 -0.22
C PRO A 106 23.84 6.20 1.13
N GLU A 107 24.96 6.83 1.44
CA GLU A 107 25.68 6.65 2.70
C GLU A 107 24.83 7.16 3.89
N GLN A 108 24.32 8.39 3.77
CA GLN A 108 23.43 8.97 4.79
C GLN A 108 22.14 8.16 4.95
N MET A 109 21.59 7.63 3.84
CA MET A 109 20.42 6.74 3.91
C MET A 109 20.74 5.48 4.71
N ARG A 110 21.91 4.85 4.50
CA ARG A 110 22.35 3.67 5.30
C ARG A 110 22.52 4.01 6.79
N GLU A 111 23.10 5.15 7.10
CA GLU A 111 23.26 5.61 8.50
C GLU A 111 21.92 5.83 9.19
N VAL A 112 20.96 6.43 8.50
CA VAL A 112 19.62 6.74 9.04
C VAL A 112 18.80 5.46 9.15
N THR A 113 18.78 4.60 8.12
CA THR A 113 18.01 3.35 8.13
C THR A 113 18.48 2.38 9.20
N ALA A 114 19.78 2.34 9.50
CA ALA A 114 20.34 1.50 10.58
C ALA A 114 19.81 1.84 11.98
N LYS A 115 19.21 3.02 12.18
CA LYS A 115 18.67 3.48 13.45
C LYS A 115 17.25 3.04 13.72
N ALA A 116 16.51 2.52 12.74
CA ALA A 116 15.11 2.15 12.90
C ALA A 116 14.85 0.68 12.59
N LYS A 117 13.80 0.11 13.21
CA LYS A 117 13.28 -1.19 12.83
C LYS A 117 12.59 -1.12 11.47
N VAL A 118 11.89 -0.01 11.21
CA VAL A 118 11.10 0.24 9.99
C VAL A 118 11.36 1.64 9.46
N VAL A 119 11.53 1.77 8.15
CA VAL A 119 11.45 3.02 7.43
C VAL A 119 10.12 3.06 6.68
N LEU A 120 9.33 4.11 6.92
CA LEU A 120 8.09 4.40 6.22
C LEU A 120 8.27 5.60 5.31
N SER A 121 8.26 5.38 3.99
CA SER A 121 8.59 6.39 3.00
C SER A 121 7.37 7.03 2.34
N PHE A 122 7.36 8.37 2.35
CA PHE A 122 6.44 9.25 1.60
C PHE A 122 7.20 10.11 0.57
N ALA A 123 8.43 9.76 0.25
CA ALA A 123 9.33 10.53 -0.60
C ALA A 123 9.17 10.19 -2.09
N GLY A 124 8.03 10.49 -2.67
CA GLY A 124 7.82 10.33 -4.11
C GLY A 124 8.33 11.52 -4.95
N PRO A 125 8.41 11.38 -6.30
CA PRO A 125 8.19 10.18 -7.11
C PRO A 125 9.16 9.05 -6.77
N PHE A 126 8.61 7.85 -6.54
CA PHE A 126 9.39 6.71 -6.01
C PHE A 126 10.36 6.13 -7.04
N ALA A 127 10.01 6.14 -8.32
CA ALA A 127 10.90 5.73 -9.40
C ALA A 127 12.19 6.57 -9.48
N LYS A 128 12.15 7.82 -8.97
CA LYS A 128 13.32 8.72 -8.99
C LYS A 128 14.13 8.70 -7.69
N PHE A 129 13.49 8.45 -6.56
CA PHE A 129 14.09 8.65 -5.24
C PHE A 129 13.94 7.45 -4.30
N GLY A 130 13.15 6.43 -4.68
CA GLY A 130 12.81 5.32 -3.78
C GLY A 130 13.83 4.22 -3.75
N TYR A 131 14.50 3.93 -4.88
CA TYR A 131 15.36 2.75 -5.00
C TYR A 131 16.54 2.76 -4.03
N ASP A 132 17.33 3.84 -3.97
CA ASP A 132 18.50 3.94 -3.09
C ASP A 132 18.13 3.80 -1.60
N LEU A 133 16.99 4.37 -1.20
CA LEU A 133 16.47 4.22 0.17
C LEU A 133 16.04 2.78 0.45
N THR A 134 15.35 2.12 -0.51
CA THR A 134 14.94 0.73 -0.36
C THR A 134 16.14 -0.20 -0.29
N GLU A 135 17.15 0.01 -1.14
CA GLU A 135 18.41 -0.74 -1.11
C GLU A 135 19.16 -0.53 0.22
N ALA A 136 19.24 0.70 0.72
CA ALA A 136 19.82 1.02 2.02
C ALA A 136 19.11 0.26 3.16
N CYS A 137 17.77 0.18 3.11
CA CYS A 137 16.99 -0.59 4.07
C CYS A 137 17.32 -2.09 4.03
N VAL A 138 17.40 -2.68 2.84
CA VAL A 138 17.77 -4.09 2.68
C VAL A 138 19.20 -4.34 3.19
N ALA A 139 20.14 -3.44 2.86
CA ALA A 139 21.55 -3.54 3.30
C ALA A 139 21.71 -3.45 4.81
N THR A 140 20.88 -2.63 5.49
CA THR A 140 20.91 -2.46 6.95
C THR A 140 19.98 -3.41 7.69
N LYS A 141 19.26 -4.30 6.99
CA LYS A 141 18.22 -5.20 7.54
C LYS A 141 17.11 -4.42 8.26
N THR A 142 16.72 -3.28 7.70
CA THR A 142 15.60 -2.44 8.15
C THR A 142 14.41 -2.71 7.26
N HIS A 143 13.23 -2.93 7.82
CA HIS A 143 12.03 -3.11 7.00
C HIS A 143 11.67 -1.79 6.30
N TYR A 144 11.22 -1.89 5.07
CA TYR A 144 10.85 -0.75 4.22
C TYR A 144 9.38 -0.82 3.84
N LEU A 145 8.66 0.29 4.00
CA LEU A 145 7.30 0.45 3.51
C LEU A 145 7.16 1.78 2.76
N ASP A 146 6.31 1.78 1.72
CA ASP A 146 5.96 3.02 1.00
C ASP A 146 4.53 3.00 0.47
N ILE A 147 4.09 4.17 0.02
CA ILE A 147 2.75 4.39 -0.55
C ILE A 147 2.79 4.52 -2.07
N THR A 148 3.75 3.93 -2.75
CA THR A 148 3.89 4.06 -4.21
C THR A 148 2.67 3.50 -4.96
N GLY A 149 2.31 4.17 -6.06
CA GLY A 149 1.43 3.67 -7.10
C GLY A 149 2.16 3.55 -8.45
N GLU A 150 3.50 3.48 -8.47
CA GLU A 150 4.34 3.48 -9.67
C GLU A 150 4.79 2.04 -10.02
N PRO A 151 4.15 1.37 -11.02
CA PRO A 151 4.35 -0.05 -11.25
C PRO A 151 5.79 -0.43 -11.60
N HIS A 152 6.48 0.38 -12.38
CA HIS A 152 7.86 0.12 -12.79
C HIS A 152 8.83 0.15 -11.59
N PHE A 153 8.60 1.02 -10.61
CA PHE A 153 9.40 1.04 -9.39
C PHE A 153 9.19 -0.22 -8.53
N VAL A 154 7.94 -0.64 -8.33
CA VAL A 154 7.66 -1.90 -7.61
C VAL A 154 8.31 -3.08 -8.31
N ARG A 155 8.19 -3.16 -9.65
CA ARG A 155 8.84 -4.19 -10.47
C ARG A 155 10.35 -4.18 -10.27
N GLU A 156 10.99 -3.03 -10.30
CA GLU A 156 12.44 -2.89 -10.08
C GLU A 156 12.86 -3.39 -8.70
N CYS A 157 12.13 -3.02 -7.64
CA CYS A 157 12.37 -3.54 -6.29
C CYS A 157 12.28 -5.07 -6.27
N VAL A 158 11.25 -5.65 -6.88
CA VAL A 158 11.10 -7.11 -6.92
C VAL A 158 12.25 -7.77 -7.66
N GLU A 159 12.62 -7.29 -8.85
CA GLU A 159 13.68 -7.90 -9.66
C GLU A 159 15.06 -7.82 -9.04
N LYS A 160 15.37 -6.71 -8.37
CA LYS A 160 16.74 -6.44 -7.87
C LYS A 160 16.91 -6.76 -6.39
N LEU A 161 15.85 -6.69 -5.59
CA LEU A 161 15.96 -6.74 -4.13
C LEU A 161 15.23 -7.92 -3.49
N HIS A 162 14.28 -8.60 -4.17
CA HIS A 162 13.47 -9.65 -3.54
C HIS A 162 14.32 -10.73 -2.87
N GLU A 163 15.26 -11.33 -3.60
CA GLU A 163 16.10 -12.41 -3.07
C GLU A 163 17.04 -11.93 -1.96
N LYS A 164 17.61 -10.72 -2.08
CA LYS A 164 18.47 -10.13 -1.06
C LYS A 164 17.67 -9.87 0.24
N ALA A 165 16.48 -9.31 0.09
CA ALA A 165 15.57 -9.02 1.19
C ALA A 165 15.07 -10.31 1.86
N LYS A 166 14.76 -11.36 1.08
CA LYS A 166 14.39 -12.68 1.57
C LYS A 166 15.53 -13.31 2.38
N ALA A 167 16.75 -13.31 1.84
CA ALA A 167 17.92 -13.86 2.54
C ALA A 167 18.23 -13.15 3.86
N SER A 168 17.98 -11.84 3.96
CA SER A 168 18.18 -11.05 5.18
C SER A 168 16.94 -10.99 6.10
N ARG A 169 15.83 -11.63 5.73
CA ARG A 169 14.51 -11.53 6.39
C ARG A 169 14.04 -10.08 6.53
N THR A 170 14.36 -9.24 5.57
CA THR A 170 13.91 -7.85 5.51
C THR A 170 12.63 -7.79 4.69
N CYS A 171 11.61 -7.13 5.18
CA CYS A 171 10.37 -6.87 4.43
C CYS A 171 10.53 -5.58 3.63
N VAL A 172 10.26 -5.64 2.33
CA VAL A 172 10.02 -4.49 1.46
C VAL A 172 8.56 -4.56 1.06
N VAL A 173 7.74 -3.64 1.55
CA VAL A 173 6.28 -3.65 1.35
C VAL A 173 5.87 -2.37 0.66
N ASN A 174 5.69 -2.43 -0.64
CA ASN A 174 5.19 -1.31 -1.43
C ASN A 174 3.65 -1.20 -1.35
N CYS A 175 3.10 -0.07 -1.73
CA CYS A 175 1.65 0.15 -1.86
C CYS A 175 0.87 0.06 -0.53
N VAL A 176 1.44 0.54 0.59
CA VAL A 176 0.77 0.50 1.91
C VAL A 176 -0.19 1.68 2.15
N GLY A 177 -0.85 2.19 1.10
CA GLY A 177 -1.86 3.24 1.17
C GLY A 177 -3.28 2.75 0.89
N TYR A 178 -4.22 3.70 0.98
CA TYR A 178 -5.63 3.45 0.67
C TYR A 178 -5.82 2.85 -0.72
N ASP A 179 -5.06 3.32 -1.70
CA ASP A 179 -5.25 2.91 -3.09
C ASP A 179 -5.05 1.40 -3.33
N SER A 180 -4.43 0.66 -2.38
CA SER A 180 -4.16 -0.78 -2.54
C SER A 180 -4.54 -1.63 -1.31
N ILE A 181 -4.30 -1.18 -0.06
CA ILE A 181 -4.56 -2.01 1.13
C ILE A 181 -5.99 -2.57 1.18
N PRO A 182 -7.08 -1.81 0.98
CA PRO A 182 -8.43 -2.36 1.09
C PRO A 182 -8.71 -3.49 0.09
N TRP A 183 -8.16 -3.39 -1.11
CA TRP A 183 -8.33 -4.38 -2.19
C TRP A 183 -7.50 -5.64 -1.94
N ASP A 184 -6.23 -5.48 -1.61
CA ASP A 184 -5.30 -6.58 -1.35
C ASP A 184 -5.67 -7.32 -0.06
N LEU A 185 -5.82 -6.59 1.04
CA LEU A 185 -6.16 -7.16 2.34
C LEU A 185 -7.57 -7.76 2.36
N GLY A 186 -8.52 -7.12 1.66
CA GLY A 186 -9.88 -7.63 1.49
C GLY A 186 -9.92 -8.95 0.71
N SER A 187 -9.16 -9.05 -0.39
CA SER A 187 -9.03 -10.27 -1.18
C SER A 187 -8.41 -11.41 -0.38
N TRP A 188 -7.35 -11.10 0.36
CA TRP A 188 -6.71 -12.07 1.25
C TRP A 188 -7.63 -12.50 2.40
N ALA A 189 -8.31 -11.58 3.06
CA ALA A 189 -9.16 -11.88 4.21
C ALA A 189 -10.40 -12.71 3.82
N VAL A 190 -11.04 -12.41 2.68
CA VAL A 190 -12.14 -13.23 2.19
C VAL A 190 -11.66 -14.63 1.80
N ALA A 191 -10.47 -14.75 1.22
CA ALA A 191 -9.88 -16.06 0.91
C ALA A 191 -9.52 -16.85 2.18
N GLN A 192 -8.96 -16.20 3.20
CA GLN A 192 -8.71 -16.83 4.50
C GLN A 192 -10.00 -17.30 5.17
N SER A 193 -11.09 -16.55 5.04
CA SER A 193 -12.38 -16.97 5.59
C SER A 193 -12.88 -18.29 4.97
N PHE A 194 -12.68 -18.51 3.68
CA PHE A 194 -12.98 -19.78 3.04
C PHE A 194 -12.08 -20.91 3.54
N LYS A 195 -10.78 -20.63 3.70
CA LYS A 195 -9.80 -21.61 4.17
C LYS A 195 -10.14 -22.15 5.56
N THR A 196 -10.66 -21.31 6.46
CA THR A 196 -11.09 -21.78 7.80
C THR A 196 -12.19 -22.83 7.77
N ASP A 197 -13.00 -22.86 6.71
CA ASP A 197 -14.06 -23.85 6.49
C ASP A 197 -13.64 -24.99 5.56
N GLY A 198 -12.35 -25.15 5.28
CA GLY A 198 -11.82 -26.18 4.39
C GLY A 198 -12.04 -25.93 2.90
N LEU A 199 -12.47 -24.72 2.54
CA LEU A 199 -12.74 -24.30 1.17
C LEU A 199 -11.55 -23.48 0.59
N VAL A 200 -11.60 -23.18 -0.72
CA VAL A 200 -10.65 -22.27 -1.38
C VAL A 200 -11.39 -21.15 -2.09
N CYS A 201 -10.76 -19.98 -2.13
CA CYS A 201 -11.25 -18.85 -2.91
C CYS A 201 -10.82 -19.01 -4.37
N GLU A 202 -11.78 -19.08 -5.29
CA GLU A 202 -11.51 -19.20 -6.73
C GLU A 202 -11.60 -17.84 -7.45
N ARG A 203 -12.31 -16.88 -6.88
CA ARG A 203 -12.49 -15.55 -7.46
C ARG A 203 -12.72 -14.52 -6.38
N ALA A 204 -12.12 -13.34 -6.54
CA ALA A 204 -12.42 -12.15 -5.75
C ALA A 204 -12.76 -10.99 -6.68
N GLU A 205 -13.87 -10.31 -6.39
CA GLU A 205 -14.35 -9.13 -7.11
C GLU A 205 -14.42 -7.95 -6.16
N ALA A 206 -13.57 -6.97 -6.39
CA ALA A 206 -13.48 -5.80 -5.55
C ALA A 206 -14.29 -4.64 -6.15
N HIS A 207 -15.07 -3.98 -5.32
CA HIS A 207 -15.93 -2.88 -5.74
C HIS A 207 -15.75 -1.68 -4.82
N LYS A 208 -15.42 -0.54 -5.42
CA LYS A 208 -15.49 0.72 -4.69
C LYS A 208 -16.94 1.19 -4.69
N GLY A 209 -17.49 1.33 -3.51
CA GLY A 209 -18.83 1.90 -3.29
C GLY A 209 -18.78 3.42 -3.15
N LYS A 210 -19.80 3.96 -2.48
CA LYS A 210 -19.92 5.39 -2.23
C LYS A 210 -18.70 5.95 -1.53
N SER A 211 -18.15 7.06 -2.06
CA SER A 211 -16.93 7.67 -1.55
C SER A 211 -16.90 9.18 -1.76
N LYS A 212 -16.29 9.90 -0.81
CA LYS A 212 -15.92 11.32 -0.90
C LYS A 212 -14.43 11.41 -0.63
N LEU A 213 -13.64 11.59 -1.68
CA LEU A 213 -12.19 11.62 -1.62
C LEU A 213 -11.63 12.70 -2.54
N GLY A 214 -10.41 13.15 -2.26
CA GLY A 214 -9.73 14.14 -3.07
C GLY A 214 -8.49 13.61 -3.77
N VAL A 215 -7.89 14.43 -4.62
CA VAL A 215 -6.65 14.13 -5.33
C VAL A 215 -5.61 15.20 -5.03
N SER A 216 -4.32 14.82 -4.87
CA SER A 216 -3.22 15.78 -4.67
C SER A 216 -2.37 15.94 -5.93
N GLY A 217 -1.64 17.05 -5.99
CA GLY A 217 -0.66 17.28 -7.03
C GLY A 217 0.45 16.24 -7.08
N GLY A 218 0.76 15.58 -5.95
CA GLY A 218 1.73 14.47 -5.86
C GLY A 218 1.25 13.23 -6.61
N THR A 219 0.02 12.79 -6.37
CA THR A 219 -0.62 11.65 -7.06
C THR A 219 -0.62 11.86 -8.57
N ILE A 220 -0.96 13.07 -8.99
CA ILE A 220 -1.00 13.43 -10.41
C ILE A 220 0.41 13.46 -11.02
N ALA A 221 1.39 13.98 -10.28
CA ALA A 221 2.77 14.00 -10.74
C ALA A 221 3.31 12.57 -10.94
N SER A 222 3.03 11.64 -10.04
CA SER A 222 3.38 10.22 -10.17
C SER A 222 2.69 9.59 -11.38
N ALA A 223 1.38 9.76 -11.54
CA ALA A 223 0.65 9.21 -12.70
C ALA A 223 1.15 9.77 -14.03
N ALA A 224 1.45 11.07 -14.09
CA ALA A 224 2.03 11.69 -15.29
C ALA A 224 3.45 11.20 -15.57
N GLY A 225 4.26 10.98 -14.52
CA GLY A 225 5.60 10.41 -14.59
C GLY A 225 5.58 9.02 -15.19
N VAL A 226 4.70 8.14 -14.74
CA VAL A 226 4.54 6.78 -15.29
C VAL A 226 4.36 6.82 -16.82
N ILE A 227 3.52 7.72 -17.33
CA ILE A 227 3.26 7.83 -18.78
C ILE A 227 4.43 8.51 -19.50
N ALA A 228 5.05 9.54 -18.90
CA ALA A 228 6.08 10.34 -19.57
C ALA A 228 7.45 9.66 -19.58
N ASP A 229 7.78 8.92 -18.53
CA ASP A 229 9.12 8.36 -18.31
C ASP A 229 9.24 6.92 -18.89
N ASN A 230 8.15 6.33 -19.41
CA ASN A 230 8.14 4.96 -19.94
C ASN A 230 7.79 4.90 -21.44
N SER A 231 8.43 3.97 -22.16
CA SER A 231 8.12 3.69 -23.56
C SER A 231 6.74 3.03 -23.72
N MET A 232 6.12 3.13 -24.91
CA MET A 232 4.87 2.43 -25.20
C MET A 232 4.98 0.91 -25.02
N ALA A 233 6.15 0.34 -25.30
CA ALA A 233 6.39 -1.08 -25.08
C ALA A 233 6.36 -1.43 -23.57
N GLU A 234 6.94 -0.57 -22.73
CA GLU A 234 6.92 -0.77 -21.28
C GLU A 234 5.52 -0.53 -20.69
N LEU A 235 4.81 0.52 -21.14
CA LEU A 235 3.42 0.77 -20.75
C LEU A 235 2.51 -0.43 -21.09
N LYS A 236 2.74 -1.07 -22.26
CA LYS A 236 2.02 -2.30 -22.63
C LYS A 236 2.31 -3.46 -21.69
N LYS A 237 3.58 -3.65 -21.27
CA LYS A 237 3.95 -4.67 -20.27
C LYS A 237 3.29 -4.37 -18.90
N MET A 238 3.27 -3.11 -18.50
CA MET A 238 2.57 -2.67 -17.28
C MET A 238 1.06 -2.93 -17.33
N GLY A 239 0.48 -3.17 -18.49
CA GLY A 239 -0.91 -3.61 -18.65
C GLY A 239 -1.15 -5.06 -18.17
N ASP A 240 -0.11 -5.89 -18.00
CA ASP A 240 -0.25 -7.27 -17.50
C ASP A 240 -0.53 -7.27 -15.99
N PRO A 241 -1.61 -7.89 -15.50
CA PRO A 241 -1.88 -8.04 -14.07
C PRO A 241 -0.74 -8.74 -13.31
N PHE A 242 0.04 -9.58 -13.97
CA PHE A 242 1.18 -10.30 -13.38
C PHE A 242 2.52 -9.56 -13.51
N TYR A 243 2.49 -8.28 -13.82
CA TYR A 243 3.70 -7.47 -13.98
C TYR A 243 4.60 -7.45 -12.72
N PHE A 244 4.03 -7.63 -11.51
CA PHE A 244 4.79 -7.71 -10.26
C PHE A 244 5.29 -9.14 -9.93
N VAL A 245 5.09 -10.10 -10.82
CA VAL A 245 5.47 -11.50 -10.63
C VAL A 245 6.47 -11.94 -11.71
N PRO A 246 7.70 -11.37 -11.72
CA PRO A 246 8.71 -11.68 -12.74
C PRO A 246 9.17 -13.13 -12.71
N GLU A 247 9.12 -13.78 -11.56
CA GLU A 247 9.51 -15.17 -11.33
C GLU A 247 8.68 -16.15 -12.19
N LEU A 248 7.39 -15.85 -12.41
CA LEU A 248 6.53 -16.65 -13.29
C LEU A 248 6.99 -16.62 -14.75
N CYS A 249 7.74 -15.57 -15.13
CA CYS A 249 8.23 -15.39 -16.49
C CYS A 249 9.62 -15.99 -16.70
N ARG A 250 10.43 -16.16 -15.63
CA ARG A 250 11.84 -16.60 -15.74
C ARG A 250 12.03 -18.10 -15.72
N ASP A 251 11.29 -18.80 -14.87
CA ASP A 251 11.60 -20.21 -14.59
C ASP A 251 10.93 -21.20 -15.53
N GLY A 252 10.05 -20.77 -16.43
CA GLY A 252 9.27 -21.69 -17.28
C GLY A 252 8.43 -22.70 -16.50
N LYS A 253 8.52 -22.68 -15.17
CA LYS A 253 7.94 -23.70 -14.28
C LYS A 253 6.44 -23.55 -14.07
N ARG A 254 5.89 -22.36 -14.33
CA ARG A 254 4.44 -22.11 -14.34
C ARG A 254 4.09 -21.06 -15.39
N PRO A 255 4.01 -21.41 -16.68
CA PRO A 255 3.24 -20.57 -17.57
C PRO A 255 1.83 -20.56 -16.98
N LEU A 256 1.36 -19.42 -16.47
CA LEU A 256 -0.06 -19.23 -16.20
C LEU A 256 -0.78 -19.64 -17.48
N LYS A 257 -1.62 -20.66 -17.41
CA LYS A 257 -2.42 -21.09 -18.54
C LYS A 257 -3.09 -19.85 -19.13
N LYS A 258 -3.14 -19.72 -20.42
CA LYS A 258 -3.75 -18.58 -21.13
C LYS A 258 -5.15 -18.26 -20.56
N GLU A 259 -5.91 -19.30 -20.22
CA GLU A 259 -7.23 -19.23 -19.60
C GLU A 259 -7.24 -18.52 -18.23
N ILE A 260 -6.18 -18.71 -17.41
CA ILE A 260 -6.07 -18.01 -16.12
C ILE A 260 -5.79 -16.51 -16.37
N LYS A 261 -4.89 -16.18 -17.30
CA LYS A 261 -4.62 -14.78 -17.66
C LYS A 261 -5.86 -14.06 -18.21
N GLU A 262 -6.69 -14.75 -18.97
CA GLU A 262 -7.93 -14.19 -19.53
C GLU A 262 -8.98 -13.91 -18.45
N LYS A 263 -9.00 -14.71 -17.36
CA LYS A 263 -9.87 -14.46 -16.18
C LYS A 263 -9.49 -13.20 -15.39
N TRP A 264 -8.23 -12.76 -15.48
CA TRP A 264 -7.72 -11.53 -14.83
C TRP A 264 -7.93 -10.27 -15.68
N ARG A 265 -8.81 -10.32 -16.62
CA ARG A 265 -9.08 -9.20 -17.51
C ARG A 265 -9.69 -8.02 -16.76
N LEU A 266 -9.08 -6.84 -16.91
CA LEU A 266 -9.65 -5.60 -16.39
C LEU A 266 -10.95 -5.25 -17.12
N GLN A 267 -11.96 -4.83 -16.35
CA GLN A 267 -13.23 -4.35 -16.89
C GLN A 267 -12.98 -3.17 -17.82
N SER A 268 -13.61 -3.16 -19.00
CA SER A 268 -13.38 -2.13 -20.03
C SER A 268 -14.60 -1.27 -20.34
N GLY A 269 -15.78 -1.64 -19.82
CA GLY A 269 -17.04 -0.95 -20.04
C GLY A 269 -17.98 -1.08 -18.85
N PRO A 270 -19.21 -0.57 -18.94
CA PRO A 270 -20.23 -0.80 -17.93
C PRO A 270 -20.66 -2.27 -17.93
N GLU A 271 -20.91 -2.84 -16.75
CA GLU A 271 -21.37 -4.21 -16.57
C GLU A 271 -22.42 -4.26 -15.43
N PHE A 272 -23.24 -5.31 -15.41
CA PHE A 272 -24.13 -5.59 -14.29
C PHE A 272 -23.59 -6.79 -13.51
N ASP A 273 -23.24 -6.56 -12.26
CA ASP A 273 -22.72 -7.60 -11.38
C ASP A 273 -23.86 -8.41 -10.77
N GLN A 274 -23.91 -9.71 -11.09
CA GLN A 274 -24.97 -10.62 -10.68
C GLN A 274 -24.92 -10.97 -9.19
N ALA A 275 -23.73 -10.98 -8.57
CA ALA A 275 -23.58 -11.35 -7.17
C ALA A 275 -24.07 -10.22 -6.24
N THR A 276 -23.82 -8.98 -6.61
CA THR A 276 -24.19 -7.79 -5.83
C THR A 276 -25.47 -7.11 -6.33
N GLN A 277 -25.98 -7.50 -7.51
CA GLN A 277 -27.15 -6.90 -8.17
C GLN A 277 -26.96 -5.39 -8.39
N LYS A 278 -25.74 -4.97 -8.80
CA LYS A 278 -25.38 -3.56 -9.01
C LYS A 278 -24.79 -3.34 -10.40
N PHE A 279 -25.02 -2.15 -10.96
CA PHE A 279 -24.26 -1.68 -12.12
C PHE A 279 -22.86 -1.27 -11.71
N THR A 280 -21.89 -1.56 -12.56
CA THR A 280 -20.48 -1.26 -12.33
C THR A 280 -19.85 -0.57 -13.54
N LYS A 281 -18.79 0.17 -13.28
CA LYS A 281 -17.91 0.75 -14.30
C LYS A 281 -16.44 0.42 -14.00
N PRO A 282 -15.54 0.53 -14.99
CA PRO A 282 -14.12 0.35 -14.75
C PRO A 282 -13.61 1.19 -13.57
N SER A 283 -12.75 0.61 -12.73
CA SER A 283 -12.03 1.32 -11.68
C SER A 283 -10.68 1.83 -12.21
N ILE A 284 -10.33 3.08 -11.89
CA ILE A 284 -9.04 3.65 -12.26
C ILE A 284 -7.89 2.92 -11.55
N MET A 285 -8.13 2.45 -10.33
CA MET A 285 -7.11 1.78 -9.51
C MET A 285 -6.91 0.32 -9.88
N ALA A 286 -7.80 -0.30 -10.67
CA ALA A 286 -7.68 -1.69 -11.10
C ALA A 286 -6.32 -2.00 -11.77
N GLY A 287 -5.76 -1.02 -12.45
CA GLY A 287 -4.45 -1.13 -13.11
C GLY A 287 -3.28 -1.40 -12.17
N ILE A 288 -3.30 -0.88 -10.94
CA ILE A 288 -2.26 -1.16 -9.92
C ILE A 288 -2.69 -2.32 -9.00
N ASN A 289 -3.95 -2.34 -8.57
CA ASN A 289 -4.41 -3.30 -7.59
C ASN A 289 -4.41 -4.73 -8.10
N SER A 290 -4.76 -4.95 -9.38
CA SER A 290 -4.63 -6.27 -10.00
C SER A 290 -3.21 -6.86 -9.88
N LYS A 291 -2.18 -6.01 -9.97
CA LYS A 291 -0.78 -6.44 -9.84
C LYS A 291 -0.40 -6.75 -8.39
N VAL A 292 -0.91 -5.96 -7.44
CA VAL A 292 -0.69 -6.20 -6.02
C VAL A 292 -1.34 -7.52 -5.62
N VAL A 293 -2.62 -7.73 -5.98
CA VAL A 293 -3.35 -8.98 -5.67
C VAL A 293 -2.74 -10.18 -6.40
N ALA A 294 -2.29 -10.03 -7.66
CA ALA A 294 -1.60 -11.12 -8.37
C ALA A 294 -0.30 -11.53 -7.68
N ARG A 295 0.45 -10.55 -7.12
CA ARG A 295 1.63 -10.86 -6.33
C ARG A 295 1.27 -11.52 -5.00
N SER A 296 0.24 -11.07 -4.32
CA SER A 296 -0.27 -11.72 -3.10
C SER A 296 -0.66 -13.17 -3.37
N TYR A 297 -1.42 -13.41 -4.43
CA TYR A 297 -1.78 -14.74 -4.90
C TYR A 297 -0.54 -15.61 -5.13
N SER A 298 0.45 -15.10 -5.87
CA SER A 298 1.68 -15.84 -6.16
C SER A 298 2.46 -16.18 -4.89
N LEU A 299 2.69 -15.19 -4.02
CA LEU A 299 3.45 -15.37 -2.77
C LEU A 299 2.77 -16.37 -1.83
N VAL A 300 1.45 -16.30 -1.66
CA VAL A 300 0.68 -17.26 -0.85
C VAL A 300 0.76 -18.68 -1.43
N ARG A 301 0.64 -18.81 -2.75
CA ARG A 301 0.77 -20.11 -3.43
C ARG A 301 2.16 -20.72 -3.29
N ASP A 302 3.20 -19.90 -3.35
CA ASP A 302 4.58 -20.36 -3.22
C ASP A 302 4.93 -20.78 -1.79
N GLU A 303 4.43 -20.05 -0.79
CA GLU A 303 4.67 -20.35 0.63
C GLU A 303 3.81 -21.50 1.15
N GLU A 304 2.50 -21.48 0.88
CA GLU A 304 1.52 -22.40 1.45
C GLU A 304 1.20 -23.61 0.57
N LYS A 305 1.58 -23.58 -0.71
CA LYS A 305 1.40 -24.65 -1.70
C LYS A 305 -0.06 -25.13 -1.77
N GLU A 306 -0.31 -26.39 -1.45
CA GLU A 306 -1.65 -27.00 -1.48
C GLU A 306 -2.57 -26.46 -0.38
N ASN A 307 -2.00 -25.91 0.69
CA ASN A 307 -2.76 -25.29 1.78
C ASN A 307 -3.08 -23.81 1.52
N ALA A 308 -2.75 -23.28 0.35
CA ALA A 308 -3.05 -21.90 0.00
C ALA A 308 -4.55 -21.61 0.05
N CYS A 309 -4.90 -20.41 0.55
CA CYS A 309 -6.30 -19.94 0.60
C CYS A 309 -6.87 -19.63 -0.78
N PHE A 310 -6.01 -19.31 -1.75
CA PHE A 310 -6.38 -19.09 -3.14
C PHE A 310 -6.32 -20.40 -3.94
N ALA A 311 -7.33 -20.64 -4.78
CA ALA A 311 -7.32 -21.72 -5.73
C ALA A 311 -6.18 -21.58 -6.76
N GLU A 312 -5.79 -22.68 -7.42
CA GLU A 312 -4.75 -22.63 -8.45
C GLU A 312 -5.13 -21.74 -9.65
N ASP A 313 -6.41 -21.73 -9.99
CA ASP A 313 -7.01 -20.96 -11.07
C ASP A 313 -7.70 -19.67 -10.57
N PHE A 314 -7.31 -19.18 -9.40
CA PHE A 314 -7.84 -17.94 -8.81
C PHE A 314 -7.84 -16.79 -9.81
N SER A 315 -8.86 -15.96 -9.73
CA SER A 315 -8.98 -14.75 -10.54
C SER A 315 -9.43 -13.55 -9.70
N TYR A 316 -9.07 -12.36 -10.18
CA TYR A 316 -9.41 -11.10 -9.54
C TYR A 316 -10.02 -10.13 -10.55
N GLY A 317 -11.06 -9.43 -10.12
CA GLY A 317 -11.68 -8.32 -10.84
C GLY A 317 -11.83 -7.10 -9.95
N GLU A 318 -11.88 -5.90 -10.57
CA GLU A 318 -12.07 -4.65 -9.85
C GLU A 318 -12.92 -3.68 -10.65
N SER A 319 -13.89 -3.02 -9.97
CA SER A 319 -14.79 -2.05 -10.54
C SER A 319 -15.27 -1.02 -9.50
N ASP A 320 -15.96 0.02 -9.96
CA ASP A 320 -16.66 0.96 -9.11
C ASP A 320 -18.18 0.74 -9.23
N PHE A 321 -18.92 0.68 -8.14
CA PHE A 321 -20.39 0.63 -8.15
C PHE A 321 -20.99 1.91 -8.73
N CYS A 322 -22.11 1.77 -9.41
CA CYS A 322 -22.92 2.85 -9.93
C CYS A 322 -24.38 2.68 -9.46
N GLU A 323 -25.07 3.81 -9.24
CA GLU A 323 -26.45 3.80 -8.79
C GLU A 323 -27.40 3.25 -9.87
N ASP A 324 -27.07 3.49 -11.15
CA ASP A 324 -27.86 3.06 -12.30
C ASP A 324 -26.97 2.79 -13.53
N GLU A 325 -27.57 2.20 -14.57
CA GLU A 325 -26.91 1.88 -15.83
C GLU A 325 -26.36 3.12 -16.54
N SER A 326 -27.11 4.23 -16.53
CA SER A 326 -26.71 5.47 -17.19
C SER A 326 -25.44 6.03 -16.59
N LYS A 327 -25.33 6.04 -15.23
CA LYS A 327 -24.11 6.45 -14.52
C LYS A 327 -22.94 5.52 -14.81
N ALA A 328 -23.17 4.22 -14.98
CA ALA A 328 -22.14 3.27 -15.38
C ALA A 328 -21.61 3.56 -16.79
N ILE A 329 -22.51 3.80 -17.76
CA ILE A 329 -22.15 4.12 -19.14
C ILE A 329 -21.36 5.43 -19.23
N TRP A 330 -21.89 6.51 -18.64
CA TRP A 330 -21.23 7.82 -18.70
C TRP A 330 -19.93 7.84 -17.91
N GLY A 331 -19.89 7.16 -16.77
CA GLY A 331 -18.66 7.01 -15.98
C GLY A 331 -17.56 6.27 -16.74
N ALA A 332 -17.90 5.15 -17.41
CA ALA A 332 -16.95 4.41 -18.23
C ALA A 332 -16.44 5.23 -19.42
N ARG A 333 -17.32 5.98 -20.09
CA ARG A 333 -16.93 6.91 -21.18
C ARG A 333 -16.02 8.02 -20.65
N GLY A 334 -16.33 8.60 -19.50
CA GLY A 334 -15.53 9.64 -18.86
C GLY A 334 -14.11 9.17 -18.54
N ILE A 335 -13.96 7.97 -17.98
CA ILE A 335 -12.65 7.37 -17.70
C ILE A 335 -11.84 7.19 -19.00
N LYS A 336 -12.44 6.66 -20.06
CA LYS A 336 -11.79 6.49 -21.36
C LYS A 336 -11.35 7.83 -21.94
N THR A 337 -12.24 8.82 -21.96
CA THR A 337 -11.95 10.17 -22.48
C THR A 337 -10.82 10.82 -21.71
N PHE A 338 -10.86 10.74 -20.36
CA PHE A 338 -9.78 11.26 -19.52
C PHE A 338 -8.44 10.55 -19.82
N GLY A 339 -8.46 9.23 -19.98
CA GLY A 339 -7.28 8.45 -20.35
C GLY A 339 -6.66 8.90 -21.67
N TYR A 340 -7.47 9.13 -22.72
CA TYR A 340 -6.98 9.65 -23.99
C TYR A 340 -6.41 11.06 -23.88
N LEU A 341 -7.11 11.97 -23.18
CA LEU A 341 -6.61 13.34 -22.96
C LEU A 341 -5.30 13.36 -22.17
N PHE A 342 -5.16 12.43 -21.22
CA PHE A 342 -3.95 12.34 -20.40
C PHE A 342 -2.78 11.64 -21.11
N ALA A 343 -3.05 10.79 -22.10
CA ALA A 343 -2.02 10.12 -22.90
C ALA A 343 -1.30 11.08 -23.84
N ILE A 344 -2.01 12.08 -24.40
CA ILE A 344 -1.48 13.02 -25.40
C ILE A 344 -0.74 14.18 -24.69
N PRO A 345 0.54 14.48 -25.01
CA PRO A 345 1.34 15.45 -24.27
C PRO A 345 0.75 16.88 -24.16
N PRO A 346 0.24 17.53 -25.25
CA PRO A 346 -0.35 18.85 -25.14
C PRO A 346 -1.60 18.91 -24.26
N THR A 347 -2.51 17.93 -24.41
CA THR A 347 -3.74 17.88 -23.60
C THR A 347 -3.45 17.50 -22.16
N ARG A 348 -2.48 16.63 -21.89
CA ARG A 348 -1.99 16.33 -20.55
C ARG A 348 -1.47 17.59 -19.85
N TRP A 349 -0.69 18.43 -20.55
CA TRP A 349 -0.20 19.69 -20.00
C TRP A 349 -1.37 20.61 -19.63
N LEU A 350 -2.36 20.74 -20.51
CA LEU A 350 -3.55 21.56 -20.27
C LEU A 350 -4.36 21.06 -19.07
N VAL A 351 -4.67 19.77 -19.03
CA VAL A 351 -5.40 19.14 -17.92
C VAL A 351 -4.66 19.36 -16.58
N ARG A 352 -3.34 19.18 -16.55
CA ARG A 352 -2.54 19.43 -15.35
C ARG A 352 -2.58 20.87 -14.90
N LYS A 353 -2.57 21.82 -15.83
CA LYS A 353 -2.54 23.26 -15.51
C LYS A 353 -3.90 23.80 -15.05
N THR A 354 -4.99 23.26 -15.57
CA THR A 354 -6.34 23.85 -15.42
C THR A 354 -7.27 23.06 -14.50
N MET A 355 -7.11 21.73 -14.40
CA MET A 355 -8.09 20.86 -13.73
C MET A 355 -7.54 20.17 -12.47
N LEU A 356 -6.21 20.16 -12.31
CA LEU A 356 -5.57 19.35 -11.28
C LEU A 356 -4.79 20.21 -10.29
N PRO A 357 -4.74 19.80 -8.99
CA PRO A 357 -4.01 20.58 -7.97
C PRO A 357 -2.50 20.64 -8.27
N ALA A 358 -1.88 21.76 -7.91
CA ALA A 358 -0.45 21.95 -8.05
C ALA A 358 0.35 21.05 -7.09
N GLN A 359 1.64 20.82 -7.40
CA GLN A 359 2.52 20.03 -6.55
C GLN A 359 2.61 20.65 -5.14
N GLY A 360 2.41 19.80 -4.11
CA GLY A 360 2.35 20.22 -2.71
C GLY A 360 0.96 20.63 -2.22
N GLN A 361 -0.02 20.78 -3.11
CA GLN A 361 -1.42 20.97 -2.74
C GLN A 361 -2.13 19.62 -2.57
N GLY A 362 -2.97 19.56 -1.56
CA GLY A 362 -3.83 18.41 -1.26
C GLY A 362 -5.32 18.75 -1.39
N PRO A 363 -6.20 17.84 -1.00
CA PRO A 363 -7.64 18.07 -0.94
C PRO A 363 -8.01 19.26 -0.04
N SER A 364 -9.22 19.80 -0.25
CA SER A 364 -9.76 20.82 0.64
C SER A 364 -9.91 20.31 2.08
N LYS A 365 -9.93 21.24 3.04
CA LYS A 365 -10.09 20.89 4.47
C LYS A 365 -11.38 20.09 4.70
N ASP A 366 -12.48 20.46 4.03
CA ASP A 366 -13.74 19.73 4.12
C ASP A 366 -13.61 18.27 3.66
N ILE A 367 -12.95 18.03 2.52
CA ILE A 367 -12.70 16.65 2.06
C ILE A 367 -11.81 15.91 3.06
N LEU A 368 -10.74 16.54 3.56
CA LEU A 368 -9.83 15.91 4.53
C LEU A 368 -10.52 15.50 5.84
N GLU A 369 -11.48 16.30 6.33
CA GLU A 369 -12.13 16.06 7.62
C GLU A 369 -13.41 15.21 7.48
N ASN A 370 -14.16 15.35 6.38
CA ASN A 370 -15.47 14.74 6.16
C ASN A 370 -15.48 13.74 4.99
N GLY A 371 -14.30 13.29 4.56
CA GLY A 371 -14.16 12.25 3.56
C GLY A 371 -14.65 10.90 4.07
N TYR A 372 -15.02 10.02 3.16
CA TYR A 372 -15.39 8.64 3.47
C TYR A 372 -15.19 7.74 2.24
N SER A 373 -15.14 6.43 2.48
CA SER A 373 -15.17 5.44 1.41
C SER A 373 -15.65 4.09 1.90
N ASN A 374 -16.32 3.35 1.02
CA ASN A 374 -16.66 1.95 1.20
C ASN A 374 -15.98 1.13 0.10
N VAL A 375 -15.27 0.07 0.50
CA VAL A 375 -14.68 -0.91 -0.42
C VAL A 375 -15.21 -2.29 -0.03
N TYR A 376 -15.74 -3.00 -1.00
CA TYR A 376 -16.27 -4.34 -0.86
C TYR A 376 -15.43 -5.31 -1.69
N VAL A 377 -15.03 -6.44 -1.12
CA VAL A 377 -14.44 -7.53 -1.89
C VAL A 377 -15.30 -8.76 -1.73
N VAL A 378 -15.98 -9.12 -2.81
CA VAL A 378 -16.84 -10.31 -2.89
C VAL A 378 -16.00 -11.49 -3.32
N GLY A 379 -15.88 -12.47 -2.43
CA GLY A 379 -15.18 -13.72 -2.71
C GLY A 379 -16.14 -14.83 -3.07
N HIS A 380 -15.76 -15.61 -4.06
CA HIS A 380 -16.43 -16.86 -4.47
C HIS A 380 -15.54 -18.02 -4.09
N GLY A 381 -16.09 -18.94 -3.29
CA GLY A 381 -15.39 -20.12 -2.83
C GLY A 381 -15.85 -21.38 -3.52
N ARG A 382 -15.00 -22.41 -3.50
CA ARG A 382 -15.38 -23.77 -3.90
C ARG A 382 -14.81 -24.80 -2.94
N ASP A 383 -15.48 -25.94 -2.86
CA ASP A 383 -14.95 -27.12 -2.18
C ASP A 383 -13.95 -27.84 -3.10
N LYS A 384 -12.75 -28.15 -2.57
CA LYS A 384 -11.72 -28.87 -3.34
C LYS A 384 -12.11 -30.29 -3.66
N ASN A 385 -12.90 -30.93 -2.76
CA ASN A 385 -13.26 -32.35 -2.83
C ASN A 385 -14.62 -32.58 -3.50
N ASP A 386 -15.49 -31.57 -3.49
CA ASP A 386 -16.81 -31.61 -4.13
C ASP A 386 -17.07 -30.28 -4.90
N PRO A 387 -16.63 -30.19 -6.16
CA PRO A 387 -16.87 -29.00 -7.00
C PRO A 387 -18.35 -28.73 -7.28
N SER A 388 -19.26 -29.66 -7.02
CA SER A 388 -20.70 -29.49 -7.20
C SER A 388 -21.37 -28.82 -6.02
N ARG A 389 -20.70 -28.77 -4.86
CA ARG A 389 -21.19 -28.11 -3.65
C ARG A 389 -21.32 -26.59 -3.87
N LYS A 390 -22.55 -26.10 -3.71
CA LYS A 390 -22.77 -24.64 -3.72
C LYS A 390 -22.18 -24.01 -2.47
N VAL A 391 -21.30 -23.07 -2.67
CA VAL A 391 -20.68 -22.26 -1.62
C VAL A 391 -21.22 -20.84 -1.71
N GLU A 392 -21.76 -20.31 -0.61
CA GLU A 392 -22.26 -18.94 -0.56
C GLU A 392 -21.09 -17.95 -0.68
N PRO A 393 -21.21 -16.89 -1.51
CA PRO A 393 -20.22 -15.84 -1.58
C PRO A 393 -20.04 -15.14 -0.22
N ARG A 394 -18.84 -14.66 0.04
CA ARG A 394 -18.49 -13.86 1.22
C ARG A 394 -18.06 -12.46 0.82
N VAL A 395 -18.26 -11.51 1.69
CA VAL A 395 -17.87 -10.13 1.44
C VAL A 395 -16.96 -9.63 2.56
N ALA A 396 -15.77 -9.15 2.18
CA ALA A 396 -14.95 -8.29 3.03
C ALA A 396 -15.39 -6.84 2.79
N HIS A 397 -15.70 -6.12 3.86
CA HIS A 397 -16.10 -4.72 3.80
C HIS A 397 -15.11 -3.86 4.57
N PHE A 398 -14.55 -2.91 3.89
CA PHE A 398 -13.67 -1.88 4.41
C PHE A 398 -14.38 -0.54 4.37
N GLU A 399 -14.56 0.12 5.52
CA GLU A 399 -15.23 1.41 5.61
C GLU A 399 -14.30 2.44 6.24
N PHE A 400 -14.21 3.60 5.59
CA PHE A 400 -13.58 4.81 6.11
C PHE A 400 -14.64 5.81 6.45
N LYS A 401 -14.51 6.50 7.60
CA LYS A 401 -15.44 7.52 8.08
C LYS A 401 -14.67 8.73 8.60
N ASP A 402 -15.25 9.91 8.39
CA ASP A 402 -14.76 11.16 8.98
C ASP A 402 -13.28 11.45 8.73
N ALA A 403 -12.78 10.96 7.58
CA ALA A 403 -11.42 11.20 7.11
C ALA A 403 -11.33 10.94 5.60
N ASP A 404 -10.62 11.81 4.87
CA ASP A 404 -10.29 11.52 3.48
C ASP A 404 -9.49 10.22 3.38
N PRO A 405 -9.98 9.21 2.65
CA PRO A 405 -9.28 7.93 2.55
C PRO A 405 -7.94 8.03 1.83
N GLY A 406 -7.83 8.90 0.83
CA GLY A 406 -6.64 9.02 -0.02
C GLY A 406 -5.41 9.58 0.69
N TYR A 407 -5.57 10.42 1.73
CA TYR A 407 -4.44 11.07 2.41
C TYR A 407 -4.43 10.85 3.92
N LYS A 408 -5.46 11.27 4.65
CA LYS A 408 -5.55 10.96 6.09
C LYS A 408 -5.66 9.46 6.33
N GLY A 409 -6.51 8.80 5.57
CA GLY A 409 -6.65 7.35 5.60
C GLY A 409 -5.34 6.65 5.21
N THR A 410 -4.70 7.05 4.11
CA THR A 410 -3.40 6.53 3.69
C THR A 410 -2.32 6.72 4.75
N ALA A 411 -2.24 7.91 5.38
CA ALA A 411 -1.26 8.17 6.42
C ALA A 411 -1.44 7.24 7.63
N ALA A 412 -2.69 7.04 8.06
CA ALA A 412 -3.02 6.14 9.15
C ALA A 412 -2.74 4.67 8.78
N LEU A 413 -3.20 4.20 7.61
CA LEU A 413 -2.94 2.85 7.10
C LEU A 413 -1.44 2.55 7.04
N ALA A 414 -0.65 3.46 6.49
CA ALA A 414 0.79 3.29 6.34
C ALA A 414 1.52 3.25 7.69
N VAL A 415 1.11 4.08 8.65
CA VAL A 415 1.66 4.05 10.01
C VAL A 415 1.30 2.73 10.71
N GLU A 416 0.02 2.31 10.66
CA GLU A 416 -0.38 1.04 11.29
C GLU A 416 0.31 -0.16 10.64
N ALA A 417 0.51 -0.14 9.31
CA ALA A 417 1.29 -1.14 8.59
C ALA A 417 2.76 -1.18 9.06
N ALA A 418 3.40 -0.03 9.24
CA ALA A 418 4.77 0.05 9.76
C ALA A 418 4.87 -0.49 11.20
N LEU A 419 3.87 -0.18 12.03
CA LEU A 419 3.83 -0.65 13.41
C LEU A 419 3.56 -2.16 13.52
N CYS A 420 2.94 -2.80 12.53
CA CYS A 420 2.85 -4.27 12.46
C CYS A 420 4.24 -4.93 12.44
N LEU A 421 5.20 -4.36 11.69
CA LEU A 421 6.54 -4.92 11.55
C LEU A 421 7.50 -4.48 12.67
N SER A 422 7.22 -3.37 13.35
CA SER A 422 8.12 -2.85 14.39
C SER A 422 7.75 -3.28 15.81
N LEU A 423 6.47 -3.54 16.07
CA LEU A 423 5.96 -3.84 17.42
C LEU A 423 5.47 -5.29 17.59
N SER A 424 5.22 -6.02 16.50
CA SER A 424 4.79 -7.42 16.57
C SER A 424 5.90 -8.34 16.09
N ASP A 425 6.05 -9.49 16.71
CA ASP A 425 6.87 -10.62 16.26
C ASP A 425 6.07 -11.63 15.41
N LYS A 426 4.76 -11.42 15.29
CA LYS A 426 3.80 -12.34 14.62
C LYS A 426 3.48 -11.99 13.19
N ALA A 427 3.88 -10.81 12.70
CA ALA A 427 3.62 -10.43 11.31
C ALA A 427 4.26 -11.45 10.34
N PRO A 428 3.49 -12.04 9.40
CA PRO A 428 3.98 -13.11 8.53
C PRO A 428 5.24 -12.74 7.75
N GLY A 429 5.34 -11.49 7.33
CA GLY A 429 6.48 -10.97 6.58
C GLY A 429 7.81 -11.09 7.32
N LEU A 430 7.83 -11.01 8.66
CA LEU A 430 9.06 -11.14 9.46
C LEU A 430 9.73 -12.52 9.31
N ARG A 431 8.92 -13.55 9.05
CA ARG A 431 9.41 -14.91 8.77
C ARG A 431 9.85 -15.04 7.32
N MET A 432 9.06 -14.47 6.39
CA MET A 432 9.28 -14.64 4.96
C MET A 432 10.43 -13.78 4.44
N GLY A 433 10.45 -12.49 4.75
CA GLY A 433 11.32 -11.51 4.09
C GLY A 433 11.02 -11.36 2.59
N GLY A 434 11.67 -10.40 1.94
CA GLY A 434 11.50 -10.18 0.51
C GLY A 434 10.62 -8.97 0.17
N CYS A 435 10.39 -8.77 -1.13
CA CYS A 435 9.42 -7.78 -1.61
C CYS A 435 8.03 -8.40 -1.54
N LEU A 436 7.26 -8.01 -0.55
CA LEU A 436 5.94 -8.56 -0.20
C LEU A 436 4.83 -7.54 -0.49
N THR A 437 3.59 -8.00 -0.46
CA THR A 437 2.41 -7.15 -0.51
C THR A 437 1.88 -6.87 0.91
N PRO A 438 1.03 -5.85 1.10
CA PRO A 438 0.48 -5.54 2.41
C PRO A 438 -0.20 -6.74 3.08
N SER A 439 -1.06 -7.47 2.37
CA SER A 439 -1.77 -8.62 2.93
C SER A 439 -0.85 -9.77 3.33
N VAL A 440 0.14 -10.09 2.50
CA VAL A 440 1.10 -11.18 2.76
C VAL A 440 2.08 -10.84 3.87
N ALA A 441 2.53 -9.59 3.94
CA ALA A 441 3.48 -9.16 4.96
C ALA A 441 2.83 -9.02 6.34
N LEU A 442 1.59 -8.53 6.39
CA LEU A 442 0.98 -8.01 7.61
C LEU A 442 -0.22 -8.83 8.09
N GLY A 443 -0.99 -9.39 7.16
CA GLY A 443 -2.09 -10.32 7.44
C GLY A 443 -3.09 -9.84 8.50
N GLU A 444 -3.49 -10.74 9.40
CA GLU A 444 -4.44 -10.47 10.47
C GLU A 444 -3.95 -9.37 11.45
N ILE A 445 -2.63 -9.26 11.65
CA ILE A 445 -2.06 -8.23 12.55
C ILE A 445 -2.45 -6.80 12.10
N LEU A 446 -2.47 -6.56 10.78
CA LEU A 446 -2.93 -5.27 10.27
C LEU A 446 -4.44 -5.11 10.48
N ILE A 447 -5.24 -6.15 10.27
CA ILE A 447 -6.70 -6.12 10.47
C ILE A 447 -7.00 -5.78 11.94
N GLU A 448 -6.35 -6.43 12.89
CA GLU A 448 -6.50 -6.16 14.33
C GLU A 448 -6.20 -4.70 14.66
N ARG A 449 -5.06 -4.19 14.19
CA ARG A 449 -4.68 -2.79 14.42
C ARG A 449 -5.64 -1.79 13.80
N LEU A 450 -6.18 -2.09 12.61
CA LEU A 450 -7.13 -1.22 11.93
C LEU A 450 -8.52 -1.22 12.59
N ARG A 451 -8.94 -2.32 13.22
CA ARG A 451 -10.17 -2.34 14.04
C ARG A 451 -10.09 -1.42 15.26
N GLU A 452 -8.88 -1.23 15.81
CA GLU A 452 -8.62 -0.32 16.92
C GLU A 452 -8.35 1.13 16.48
N ALA A 453 -8.03 1.34 15.21
CA ALA A 453 -7.73 2.66 14.67
C ALA A 453 -9.00 3.49 14.47
N PRO A 454 -8.97 4.80 14.76
CA PRO A 454 -10.11 5.65 14.48
C PRO A 454 -10.38 5.72 12.97
N ASN A 455 -11.62 5.95 12.61
CA ASN A 455 -12.05 6.17 11.22
C ASN A 455 -12.05 4.93 10.32
N PHE A 456 -11.74 3.73 10.85
CA PHE A 456 -11.76 2.48 10.09
C PHE A 456 -12.75 1.49 10.68
N SER A 457 -13.40 0.73 9.80
CA SER A 457 -14.01 -0.53 10.18
C SER A 457 -13.74 -1.59 9.12
N PHE A 458 -13.54 -2.83 9.56
CA PHE A 458 -13.30 -3.97 8.69
C PHE A 458 -14.07 -5.19 9.18
N SER A 459 -14.77 -5.85 8.27
CA SER A 459 -15.50 -7.09 8.57
C SER A 459 -15.49 -8.04 7.39
N VAL A 460 -15.61 -9.34 7.67
CA VAL A 460 -15.86 -10.39 6.68
C VAL A 460 -17.15 -11.11 7.08
N SER A 461 -18.07 -11.31 6.14
CA SER A 461 -19.36 -11.97 6.39
C SER A 461 -19.89 -12.68 5.13
N ALA A 462 -20.87 -13.58 5.29
CA ALA A 462 -21.60 -14.13 4.16
C ALA A 462 -22.37 -13.02 3.42
N LEU A 463 -22.40 -13.09 2.10
CA LEU A 463 -23.18 -12.17 1.24
C LEU A 463 -24.65 -12.60 1.20
N LYS A 464 -25.37 -12.48 2.32
CA LYS A 464 -26.81 -12.84 2.38
C LYS A 464 -27.65 -11.62 2.08
N GLY A 465 -28.00 -11.40 0.80
CA GLY A 465 -29.00 -10.37 0.42
C GLY A 465 -28.82 -8.99 1.04
N LYS A 466 -27.62 -8.69 1.55
CA LYS A 466 -27.31 -7.38 2.17
C LYS A 466 -27.25 -6.33 1.08
N GLU A 467 -28.00 -5.26 1.24
CA GLU A 467 -27.78 -4.06 0.44
C GLU A 467 -26.38 -3.51 0.73
N LEU A 468 -25.52 -3.62 -0.27
CA LEU A 468 -24.22 -2.93 -0.25
C LEU A 468 -24.46 -1.43 -0.49
N LYS A 469 -23.80 -0.57 0.27
CA LYS A 469 -23.93 0.91 0.14
C LYS A 469 -23.25 1.37 -1.15
N VAL A 470 -24.04 1.80 -2.12
CA VAL A 470 -23.59 2.34 -3.42
C VAL A 470 -23.35 3.82 -3.34
#